data_50483e2aedce6ceb1388da5a75658c29
#
_entry.id   50483e2aedce6ceb1388da5a75658c29
#
_cell.length_a   1.000
_cell.length_b   1.000
_cell.length_c   1.000
_cell.angle_alpha   90.00
_cell.angle_beta   90.00
_cell.angle_gamma   90.00
#
_symmetry.space_group_name_H-M   'P 1'
#
loop_
_entity.id
_entity.type
_entity.pdbx_description
1 polymer ?
#
loop_
_entity_poly.entity_id
_entity_poly.type
_entity_poly.pdbx_seq_one_letter_code
_entity_poly.pdbx_strand_id
1 'polypeptide(L)'
;MSAKITLQNPKGPISGAEAVVRSLIAEGADLIYGYPGGAIMPVYDELYKFQDHINHVLVRHEQGAAHAAQGFARVSSKVGVCMATSGPGATNLVTGIADAMIDSTPLVCITGQVPSHLLGSDAFQETDIIGISTPITKWSYQITRVEEIPEVIAKAFYIARSGRPGPVLVDITKDAQFGSSDFSYIPCTKIRSYNPVPETEENDLAQAAKLINAAKNPLIVWGQGVILGEAEDEFRAFVEKSGIPAAWTILGVSAIETSHPLNVGMVGMHGNYAPNLLTNECDLLLAVGMRFDDRVTGDLSTYAKQAKIIHFEIDPAEVNKNVEVDVAVMGSVKHTLKAILPNLKTKTYPSWLKRFKELDAIEFDKVIDDEINPTKSGLTMGEVIKTINANSKGEAIIVTDVGQHQMIACRYAEFSQSKSNITSGGLGTMGFALPAALGAKMGAPEREVVAVIGDGGFQMNIQELGTIFQTQAAVKIVILNNDFLGMVRQWQQLFFDKRYASTEMVNPDFVKIAEGYFIDSKRVTERVEMTAAVAEMMKSDKPYLLEVCVEKENNVFPMIPSGASVSDIRLE
;
A
#
# COMPACT_ATOMS: atom_id res chain seq x y z
N MET A 1 21.18 2.43 10.07
CA MET A 1 20.74 3.18 11.27
C MET A 1 21.18 4.63 11.10
N SER A 2 20.26 5.51 10.70
CA SER A 2 20.52 6.96 10.67
C SER A 2 20.81 7.42 12.11
N ALA A 3 21.89 8.18 12.30
CA ALA A 3 22.19 8.77 13.61
C ALA A 3 20.99 9.63 14.04
N LYS A 4 20.43 9.34 15.22
CA LYS A 4 19.37 10.19 15.79
C LYS A 4 19.93 11.59 15.95
N ILE A 5 19.43 12.54 15.18
CA ILE A 5 19.75 13.95 15.31
C ILE A 5 19.15 14.40 16.64
N THR A 6 19.97 14.58 17.66
CA THR A 6 19.51 15.04 18.96
C THR A 6 19.55 16.55 18.97
N LEU A 7 18.41 17.19 18.86
CA LEU A 7 18.31 18.63 19.08
C LEU A 7 18.68 18.98 20.52
N GLN A 8 19.42 20.06 20.72
CA GLN A 8 19.65 20.57 22.08
C GLN A 8 18.33 21.01 22.71
N ASN A 9 18.14 20.71 23.98
CA ASN A 9 16.96 21.20 24.71
C ASN A 9 16.93 22.74 24.71
N PRO A 10 15.76 23.34 24.51
CA PRO A 10 15.64 24.79 24.54
C PRO A 10 15.97 25.34 25.94
N LYS A 11 16.52 26.56 26.01
CA LYS A 11 16.93 27.22 27.26
C LYS A 11 15.78 27.96 27.97
N GLY A 12 14.52 27.62 27.68
CA GLY A 12 13.36 28.28 28.25
C GLY A 12 12.08 27.84 27.52
N PRO A 13 10.94 28.45 27.87
CA PRO A 13 9.68 28.16 27.22
C PRO A 13 9.76 28.41 25.70
N ILE A 14 9.11 27.53 24.92
CA ILE A 14 9.00 27.63 23.47
C ILE A 14 7.54 27.70 23.04
N SER A 15 7.29 28.12 21.81
CA SER A 15 5.95 28.10 21.22
C SER A 15 5.44 26.68 21.01
N GLY A 16 4.12 26.50 21.00
CA GLY A 16 3.51 25.21 20.63
C GLY A 16 3.88 24.78 19.22
N ALA A 17 4.01 25.74 18.30
CA ALA A 17 4.46 25.46 16.94
C ALA A 17 5.89 24.89 16.91
N GLU A 18 6.82 25.46 17.69
CA GLU A 18 8.18 24.91 17.84
C GLU A 18 8.14 23.53 18.52
N ALA A 19 7.26 23.34 19.52
CA ALA A 19 7.09 22.06 20.20
C ALA A 19 6.61 20.94 19.21
N VAL A 20 5.74 21.27 18.25
CA VAL A 20 5.33 20.34 17.17
C VAL A 20 6.54 19.91 16.36
N VAL A 21 7.31 20.86 15.82
CA VAL A 21 8.46 20.55 14.95
C VAL A 21 9.52 19.74 15.69
N ARG A 22 9.86 20.13 16.93
CA ARG A 22 10.82 19.38 17.76
C ARG A 22 10.36 17.97 18.08
N SER A 23 9.07 17.78 18.35
CA SER A 23 8.49 16.46 18.63
C SER A 23 8.53 15.55 17.40
N LEU A 24 8.25 16.08 16.21
CA LEU A 24 8.38 15.35 14.94
C LEU A 24 9.82 14.89 14.69
N ILE A 25 10.80 15.79 14.88
CA ILE A 25 12.22 15.45 14.73
C ILE A 25 12.63 14.39 15.76
N ALA A 26 12.16 14.48 17.00
CA ALA A 26 12.46 13.50 18.05
C ALA A 26 11.88 12.10 17.74
N GLU A 27 10.76 12.01 17.01
CA GLU A 27 10.21 10.74 16.48
C GLU A 27 10.91 10.24 15.23
N GLY A 28 11.86 11.01 14.70
CA GLY A 28 12.64 10.64 13.52
C GLY A 28 11.95 10.96 12.18
N ALA A 29 10.94 11.82 12.20
CA ALA A 29 10.36 12.38 10.99
C ALA A 29 11.36 13.35 10.36
N ASP A 30 11.84 13.04 9.18
CA ASP A 30 12.76 13.83 8.37
C ASP A 30 12.10 14.43 7.12
N LEU A 31 10.84 14.05 6.87
CA LEU A 31 10.07 14.47 5.72
C LEU A 31 8.59 14.64 6.06
N ILE A 32 8.00 15.74 5.62
CA ILE A 32 6.56 16.04 5.73
C ILE A 32 6.02 16.37 4.35
N TYR A 33 4.87 15.83 4.00
CA TYR A 33 4.10 16.23 2.83
C TYR A 33 2.94 17.12 3.27
N GLY A 34 2.72 18.25 2.62
CA GLY A 34 1.64 19.11 3.08
C GLY A 34 1.35 20.31 2.21
N TYR A 35 0.31 21.03 2.61
CA TYR A 35 -0.13 22.28 1.98
C TYR A 35 -0.38 23.34 3.07
N PRO A 36 0.26 24.52 3.01
CA PRO A 36 0.11 25.56 4.02
C PRO A 36 -1.26 26.22 3.96
N GLY A 37 -1.72 26.70 5.12
CA GLY A 37 -2.94 27.48 5.25
C GLY A 37 -3.02 28.19 6.60
N GLY A 38 -4.02 29.06 6.77
CA GLY A 38 -4.08 30.01 7.88
C GLY A 38 -4.04 29.40 9.28
N ALA A 39 -4.67 28.24 9.48
CA ALA A 39 -4.76 27.63 10.82
C ALA A 39 -3.50 26.83 11.21
N ILE A 40 -2.64 26.48 10.27
CA ILE A 40 -1.37 25.73 10.53
C ILE A 40 -0.13 26.60 10.29
N MET A 41 -0.32 27.88 9.92
CA MET A 41 0.76 28.78 9.58
C MET A 41 1.85 28.90 10.66
N PRO A 42 1.53 28.92 11.98
CA PRO A 42 2.59 28.99 13.00
C PRO A 42 3.58 27.83 12.93
N VAL A 43 3.10 26.59 12.64
CA VAL A 43 3.98 25.42 12.48
C VAL A 43 4.83 25.56 11.22
N TYR A 44 4.30 26.10 10.11
CA TYR A 44 5.06 26.35 8.90
C TYR A 44 6.14 27.41 9.10
N ASP A 45 5.89 28.45 9.91
CA ASP A 45 6.91 29.45 10.27
C ASP A 45 8.07 28.81 11.06
N GLU A 46 7.75 27.90 11.97
CA GLU A 46 8.79 27.18 12.70
C GLU A 46 9.55 26.17 11.82
N LEU A 47 8.87 25.46 10.89
CA LEU A 47 9.57 24.57 9.95
C LEU A 47 10.67 25.28 9.18
N TYR A 48 10.50 26.58 8.85
CA TYR A 48 11.53 27.36 8.19
C TYR A 48 12.85 27.43 9.00
N LYS A 49 12.76 27.40 10.33
CA LYS A 49 13.93 27.44 11.22
C LYS A 49 14.64 26.10 11.36
N PHE A 50 13.96 24.99 10.97
CA PHE A 50 14.45 23.62 11.15
C PHE A 50 14.70 22.89 9.81
N GLN A 51 14.87 23.61 8.70
CA GLN A 51 15.09 23.03 7.36
C GLN A 51 16.29 22.09 7.26
N ASP A 52 17.31 22.26 8.12
CA ASP A 52 18.47 21.36 8.19
C ASP A 52 18.15 19.99 8.83
N HIS A 53 16.97 19.83 9.45
CA HIS A 53 16.58 18.64 10.21
C HIS A 53 15.35 17.93 9.64
N ILE A 54 14.43 18.67 9.05
CA ILE A 54 13.18 18.16 8.54
C ILE A 54 12.81 18.88 7.23
N ASN A 55 12.57 18.12 6.20
CA ASN A 55 12.18 18.63 4.90
C ASN A 55 10.66 18.69 4.77
N HIS A 56 10.17 19.65 4.02
CA HIS A 56 8.76 19.75 3.66
C HIS A 56 8.58 19.71 2.13
N VAL A 57 7.69 18.85 1.67
CA VAL A 57 7.28 18.73 0.26
C VAL A 57 5.94 19.42 0.09
N LEU A 58 5.95 20.50 -0.70
CA LEU A 58 4.73 21.21 -1.07
C LEU A 58 4.00 20.45 -2.16
N VAL A 59 2.94 19.74 -1.78
CA VAL A 59 2.03 19.06 -2.70
C VAL A 59 1.10 20.05 -3.41
N ARG A 60 0.26 19.58 -4.32
CA ARG A 60 -0.73 20.42 -5.01
C ARG A 60 -2.15 20.19 -4.51
N HIS A 61 -2.33 19.15 -3.70
CA HIS A 61 -3.60 18.82 -3.05
C HIS A 61 -3.33 17.97 -1.82
N GLU A 62 -4.07 18.14 -0.73
CA GLU A 62 -3.82 17.43 0.54
C GLU A 62 -4.06 15.92 0.43
N GLN A 63 -4.96 15.48 -0.43
CA GLN A 63 -5.09 14.05 -0.76
C GLN A 63 -3.77 13.49 -1.29
N GLY A 64 -3.09 14.25 -2.17
CA GLY A 64 -1.74 13.91 -2.66
C GLY A 64 -0.72 13.82 -1.52
N ALA A 65 -0.81 14.68 -0.49
CA ALA A 65 0.06 14.60 0.67
C ALA A 65 -0.10 13.28 1.43
N ALA A 66 -1.35 12.86 1.68
CA ALA A 66 -1.62 11.61 2.39
C ALA A 66 -1.16 10.38 1.58
N HIS A 67 -1.34 10.36 0.26
CA HIS A 67 -0.88 9.27 -0.59
C HIS A 67 0.65 9.25 -0.73
N ALA A 68 1.30 10.41 -0.84
CA ALA A 68 2.77 10.48 -0.86
C ALA A 68 3.37 10.00 0.47
N ALA A 69 2.79 10.39 1.60
CA ALA A 69 3.21 9.91 2.92
C ALA A 69 3.03 8.38 3.05
N GLN A 70 2.00 7.80 2.45
CA GLN A 70 1.82 6.34 2.39
C GLN A 70 2.91 5.67 1.53
N GLY A 71 3.17 6.19 0.33
CA GLY A 71 4.23 5.66 -0.54
C GLY A 71 5.59 5.68 0.15
N PHE A 72 5.91 6.76 0.85
CA PHE A 72 7.11 6.88 1.68
C PHE A 72 7.16 5.84 2.81
N ALA A 73 6.07 5.68 3.56
CA ALA A 73 6.01 4.75 4.68
C ALA A 73 6.21 3.29 4.25
N ARG A 74 5.62 2.90 3.12
CA ARG A 74 5.65 1.51 2.62
C ARG A 74 7.04 1.06 2.15
N VAL A 75 7.93 1.99 1.77
CA VAL A 75 9.30 1.64 1.35
C VAL A 75 10.35 1.88 2.43
N SER A 76 10.17 2.92 3.27
CA SER A 76 11.17 3.36 4.24
C SER A 76 11.09 2.69 5.61
N SER A 77 10.00 1.97 5.93
CA SER A 77 9.67 1.48 7.28
C SER A 77 9.56 2.59 8.34
N LYS A 78 9.36 3.83 7.91
CA LYS A 78 9.10 4.98 8.79
C LYS A 78 7.61 5.29 8.82
N VAL A 79 7.18 6.04 9.82
CA VAL A 79 5.84 6.62 9.83
C VAL A 79 5.78 7.74 8.81
N GLY A 80 4.82 7.70 7.89
CA GLY A 80 4.55 8.81 6.98
C GLY A 80 3.93 9.99 7.72
N VAL A 81 4.31 11.21 7.35
CA VAL A 81 3.76 12.43 7.97
C VAL A 81 3.16 13.32 6.91
N CYS A 82 1.90 13.72 7.09
CA CYS A 82 1.27 14.75 6.27
C CYS A 82 0.67 15.86 7.13
N MET A 83 0.60 17.07 6.58
CA MET A 83 0.16 18.26 7.31
C MET A 83 -0.76 19.13 6.44
N ALA A 84 -1.88 19.58 7.03
CA ALA A 84 -2.86 20.41 6.36
C ALA A 84 -3.44 21.48 7.29
N THR A 85 -4.05 22.49 6.70
CA THR A 85 -4.83 23.49 7.44
C THR A 85 -6.20 22.95 7.83
N SER A 86 -6.98 23.73 8.58
CA SER A 86 -8.36 23.43 8.97
C SER A 86 -9.33 23.40 7.77
N GLY A 87 -10.56 23.00 8.04
CA GLY A 87 -11.65 23.00 7.05
C GLY A 87 -11.32 22.18 5.82
N PRO A 88 -11.29 22.80 4.63
CA PRO A 88 -11.08 22.06 3.37
C PRO A 88 -9.73 21.35 3.32
N GLY A 89 -8.68 21.88 3.94
CA GLY A 89 -7.38 21.21 3.98
C GLY A 89 -7.44 19.89 4.76
N ALA A 90 -8.04 19.91 5.94
CA ALA A 90 -8.24 18.71 6.77
C ALA A 90 -9.18 17.70 6.09
N THR A 91 -10.30 18.15 5.51
CA THR A 91 -11.25 17.25 4.85
C THR A 91 -10.69 16.62 3.57
N ASN A 92 -9.79 17.29 2.86
CA ASN A 92 -9.11 16.73 1.70
C ASN A 92 -8.17 15.54 2.05
N LEU A 93 -7.76 15.36 3.31
CA LEU A 93 -6.98 14.21 3.75
C LEU A 93 -7.82 12.93 3.90
N VAL A 94 -9.14 13.03 4.02
CA VAL A 94 -10.04 11.93 4.45
C VAL A 94 -9.89 10.68 3.60
N THR A 95 -9.90 10.80 2.29
CA THR A 95 -9.70 9.65 1.38
C THR A 95 -8.36 8.96 1.64
N GLY A 96 -7.28 9.73 1.75
CA GLY A 96 -5.94 9.18 1.99
C GLY A 96 -5.80 8.53 3.37
N ILE A 97 -6.46 9.09 4.40
CA ILE A 97 -6.50 8.50 5.74
C ILE A 97 -7.28 7.18 5.73
N ALA A 98 -8.44 7.13 5.08
CA ALA A 98 -9.25 5.91 4.96
C ALA A 98 -8.50 4.80 4.21
N ASP A 99 -7.77 5.16 3.15
CA ASP A 99 -6.90 4.25 2.41
C ASP A 99 -5.78 3.69 3.29
N ALA A 100 -5.10 4.54 4.04
CA ALA A 100 -4.06 4.13 4.99
C ALA A 100 -4.60 3.21 6.10
N MET A 101 -5.84 3.43 6.56
CA MET A 101 -6.46 2.62 7.60
C MET A 101 -6.72 1.20 7.13
N ILE A 102 -7.33 1.04 5.97
CA ILE A 102 -7.70 -0.29 5.46
C ILE A 102 -6.48 -1.09 5.02
N ASP A 103 -5.44 -0.41 4.50
CA ASP A 103 -4.18 -1.01 4.07
C ASP A 103 -3.12 -1.05 5.19
N SER A 104 -3.49 -0.69 6.42
CA SER A 104 -2.60 -0.77 7.59
C SER A 104 -1.28 0.00 7.43
N THR A 105 -1.32 1.18 6.79
CA THR A 105 -0.14 2.01 6.56
C THR A 105 0.07 2.98 7.73
N PRO A 106 1.24 2.98 8.40
CA PRO A 106 1.50 3.89 9.50
C PRO A 106 1.61 5.35 9.02
N LEU A 107 0.68 6.19 9.46
CA LEU A 107 0.57 7.58 9.04
C LEU A 107 0.25 8.47 10.25
N VAL A 108 0.90 9.62 10.37
CA VAL A 108 0.53 10.70 11.30
C VAL A 108 0.12 11.92 10.49
N CYS A 109 -1.16 12.27 10.60
CA CYS A 109 -1.74 13.45 9.96
C CYS A 109 -1.85 14.56 11.00
N ILE A 110 -1.30 15.73 10.69
CA ILE A 110 -1.37 16.92 11.55
C ILE A 110 -2.23 17.95 10.86
N THR A 111 -3.30 18.38 11.53
CA THR A 111 -4.18 19.44 11.04
C THR A 111 -4.14 20.64 11.97
N GLY A 112 -4.18 21.83 11.38
CA GLY A 112 -4.45 23.04 12.15
C GLY A 112 -5.95 23.22 12.36
N GLN A 113 -6.33 23.89 13.44
CA GLN A 113 -7.72 24.18 13.78
C GLN A 113 -7.89 25.66 14.16
N VAL A 114 -9.11 26.14 14.12
CA VAL A 114 -9.46 27.47 14.65
C VAL A 114 -9.08 27.58 16.13
N PRO A 115 -8.92 28.79 16.69
CA PRO A 115 -8.69 28.95 18.13
C PRO A 115 -9.76 28.25 18.98
N SER A 116 -9.36 27.69 20.12
CA SER A 116 -10.22 26.85 20.96
C SER A 116 -11.54 27.52 21.38
N HIS A 117 -11.54 28.84 21.59
CA HIS A 117 -12.74 29.61 21.95
C HIS A 117 -13.76 29.78 20.78
N LEU A 118 -13.37 29.43 19.55
CA LEU A 118 -14.24 29.46 18.37
C LEU A 118 -14.78 28.09 18.00
N LEU A 119 -14.35 27.01 18.66
CA LEU A 119 -14.82 25.66 18.38
C LEU A 119 -16.34 25.54 18.63
N GLY A 120 -17.05 24.99 17.63
CA GLY A 120 -18.51 24.85 17.67
C GLY A 120 -19.28 26.13 17.35
N SER A 121 -18.62 27.15 16.78
CA SER A 121 -19.26 28.43 16.45
C SER A 121 -19.48 28.63 14.94
N ASP A 122 -19.21 27.61 14.12
CA ASP A 122 -19.20 27.70 12.64
C ASP A 122 -18.23 28.78 12.14
N ALA A 123 -17.08 28.91 12.78
CA ALA A 123 -16.03 29.84 12.40
C ALA A 123 -15.49 29.56 11.00
N PHE A 124 -14.92 30.58 10.35
CA PHE A 124 -14.34 30.41 9.01
C PHE A 124 -13.30 29.27 8.95
N GLN A 125 -13.54 28.31 8.07
CA GLN A 125 -12.74 27.08 7.92
C GLN A 125 -12.71 26.17 9.17
N GLU A 126 -13.68 26.28 10.05
CA GLU A 126 -13.89 25.28 11.09
C GLU A 126 -14.50 23.98 10.49
N THR A 127 -14.04 22.83 10.96
CA THR A 127 -14.66 21.54 10.66
C THR A 127 -14.33 20.59 11.81
N ASP A 128 -15.32 19.81 12.28
CA ASP A 128 -15.08 18.72 13.24
C ASP A 128 -14.35 17.55 12.56
N ILE A 129 -13.06 17.73 12.33
CA ILE A 129 -12.22 16.71 11.69
C ILE A 129 -12.03 15.48 12.61
N ILE A 130 -12.17 15.64 13.93
CA ILE A 130 -12.10 14.52 14.87
C ILE A 130 -13.30 13.60 14.65
N GLY A 131 -14.53 14.15 14.59
CA GLY A 131 -15.72 13.37 14.29
C GLY A 131 -15.65 12.67 12.94
N ILE A 132 -15.15 13.35 11.91
CA ILE A 132 -14.99 12.80 10.55
C ILE A 132 -13.94 11.68 10.53
N SER A 133 -12.81 11.83 11.21
CA SER A 133 -11.69 10.90 11.15
C SER A 133 -11.79 9.71 12.11
N THR A 134 -12.64 9.76 13.10
CA THR A 134 -12.79 8.69 14.11
C THR A 134 -12.96 7.28 13.49
N PRO A 135 -13.83 7.04 12.48
CA PRO A 135 -14.01 5.70 11.91
C PRO A 135 -12.88 5.25 10.97
N ILE A 136 -11.99 6.14 10.58
CA ILE A 136 -10.93 5.90 9.59
C ILE A 136 -9.52 6.05 10.15
N THR A 137 -9.38 6.14 11.49
CA THR A 137 -8.08 6.25 12.18
C THR A 137 -7.99 5.26 13.33
N LYS A 138 -6.80 4.88 13.71
CA LYS A 138 -6.55 4.14 14.96
C LYS A 138 -6.81 5.02 16.20
N TRP A 139 -6.52 6.29 16.06
CA TRP A 139 -6.72 7.30 17.08
C TRP A 139 -6.77 8.68 16.45
N SER A 140 -7.62 9.54 16.99
CA SER A 140 -7.68 10.96 16.66
C SER A 140 -7.75 11.79 17.95
N TYR A 141 -7.06 12.93 17.97
CA TYR A 141 -7.01 13.78 19.16
C TYR A 141 -6.92 15.26 18.79
N GLN A 142 -7.70 16.11 19.48
CA GLN A 142 -7.64 17.55 19.32
C GLN A 142 -6.87 18.17 20.49
N ILE A 143 -5.76 18.85 20.19
CA ILE A 143 -4.93 19.57 21.13
C ILE A 143 -5.46 21.00 21.27
N THR A 144 -5.84 21.38 22.50
CA THR A 144 -6.29 22.73 22.84
C THR A 144 -5.35 23.47 23.79
N ARG A 145 -4.34 22.78 24.32
CA ARG A 145 -3.35 23.35 25.24
C ARG A 145 -1.94 23.01 24.79
N VAL A 146 -1.04 24.00 24.86
CA VAL A 146 0.35 23.87 24.39
C VAL A 146 1.14 22.76 25.10
N GLU A 147 0.86 22.52 26.38
CA GLU A 147 1.56 21.52 27.20
C GLU A 147 1.31 20.08 26.74
N GLU A 148 0.22 19.82 26.03
CA GLU A 148 -0.16 18.49 25.55
C GLU A 148 0.64 18.05 24.30
N ILE A 149 1.19 19.00 23.56
CA ILE A 149 1.78 18.76 22.23
C ILE A 149 2.83 17.64 22.23
N PRO A 150 3.87 17.67 23.09
CA PRO A 150 4.92 16.65 23.03
C PRO A 150 4.41 15.24 23.37
N GLU A 151 3.54 15.13 24.36
CA GLU A 151 2.96 13.83 24.78
C GLU A 151 2.03 13.26 23.73
N VAL A 152 1.16 14.09 23.15
CA VAL A 152 0.18 13.66 22.12
C VAL A 152 0.91 13.21 20.85
N ILE A 153 1.93 13.94 20.39
CA ILE A 153 2.71 13.53 19.22
C ILE A 153 3.45 12.22 19.50
N ALA A 154 4.07 12.05 20.67
CA ALA A 154 4.72 10.80 21.05
C ALA A 154 3.73 9.61 21.02
N LYS A 155 2.51 9.79 21.55
CA LYS A 155 1.45 8.79 21.50
C LYS A 155 1.00 8.51 20.05
N ALA A 156 0.85 9.55 19.22
CA ALA A 156 0.43 9.42 17.83
C ALA A 156 1.37 8.50 17.05
N PHE A 157 2.68 8.74 17.15
CA PHE A 157 3.67 7.90 16.48
C PHE A 157 3.71 6.47 17.04
N TYR A 158 3.61 6.32 18.36
CA TYR A 158 3.55 5.00 18.98
C TYR A 158 2.35 4.20 18.50
N ILE A 159 1.15 4.79 18.47
CA ILE A 159 -0.08 4.13 18.02
C ILE A 159 -0.01 3.82 16.52
N ALA A 160 0.50 4.76 15.70
CA ALA A 160 0.56 4.58 14.26
C ALA A 160 1.41 3.37 13.84
N ARG A 161 2.55 3.14 14.50
CA ARG A 161 3.52 2.09 14.13
C ARG A 161 3.40 0.77 14.88
N SER A 162 2.62 0.71 15.98
CA SER A 162 2.57 -0.48 16.83
C SER A 162 1.36 -1.36 16.56
N GLY A 163 1.52 -2.69 16.80
CA GLY A 163 0.50 -3.68 16.48
C GLY A 163 0.25 -3.75 14.98
N ARG A 164 -1.02 -3.86 14.58
CA ARG A 164 -1.42 -3.59 13.20
C ARG A 164 -1.24 -2.08 12.95
N PRO A 165 -0.33 -1.64 12.06
CA PRO A 165 -0.10 -0.22 11.82
C PRO A 165 -1.34 0.48 11.24
N GLY A 166 -1.35 1.81 11.28
CA GLY A 166 -2.44 2.57 10.68
C GLY A 166 -2.34 4.08 10.97
N PRO A 167 -3.25 4.88 10.41
CA PRO A 167 -3.23 6.32 10.52
C PRO A 167 -3.69 6.81 11.90
N VAL A 168 -3.11 7.94 12.29
CA VAL A 168 -3.50 8.75 13.46
C VAL A 168 -3.65 10.19 13.01
N LEU A 169 -4.67 10.89 13.50
CA LEU A 169 -4.86 12.32 13.25
C LEU A 169 -4.71 13.13 14.53
N VAL A 170 -3.90 14.18 14.46
CA VAL A 170 -3.70 15.16 15.54
C VAL A 170 -4.11 16.54 15.03
N ASP A 171 -5.19 17.07 15.58
CA ASP A 171 -5.74 18.37 15.24
C ASP A 171 -5.31 19.41 16.29
N ILE A 172 -4.72 20.54 15.89
CA ILE A 172 -4.07 21.47 16.81
C ILE A 172 -4.69 22.85 16.69
N THR A 173 -5.34 23.33 17.74
CA THR A 173 -5.92 24.67 17.74
C THR A 173 -4.87 25.76 17.61
N LYS A 174 -5.23 26.87 16.98
CA LYS A 174 -4.30 27.97 16.65
C LYS A 174 -3.71 28.63 17.91
N ASP A 175 -4.51 28.76 18.96
CA ASP A 175 -4.05 29.28 20.26
C ASP A 175 -3.06 28.32 20.95
N ALA A 176 -3.23 27.01 20.84
CA ALA A 176 -2.24 26.04 21.31
C ALA A 176 -0.91 26.15 20.54
N GLN A 177 -0.94 26.43 19.23
CA GLN A 177 0.27 26.64 18.42
C GLN A 177 1.02 27.90 18.83
N PHE A 178 0.30 28.99 19.18
CA PHE A 178 0.90 30.24 19.65
C PHE A 178 1.24 30.24 21.16
N GLY A 179 0.63 29.35 21.93
CA GLY A 179 0.91 29.22 23.37
C GLY A 179 2.38 28.95 23.64
N SER A 180 2.84 29.26 24.84
CA SER A 180 4.23 29.05 25.26
C SER A 180 4.29 28.16 26.48
N SER A 181 5.17 27.16 26.49
CA SER A 181 5.35 26.21 27.58
C SER A 181 6.80 25.71 27.64
N ASP A 182 7.20 25.20 28.79
CA ASP A 182 8.44 24.45 28.92
C ASP A 182 8.36 23.17 28.09
N PHE A 183 9.38 22.91 27.29
CA PHE A 183 9.42 21.76 26.40
C PHE A 183 10.20 20.60 27.02
N SER A 184 9.53 19.47 27.16
CA SER A 184 10.17 18.19 27.49
C SER A 184 9.57 17.09 26.62
N TYR A 185 10.43 16.41 25.86
CA TYR A 185 9.98 15.30 25.00
C TYR A 185 10.36 13.96 25.61
N ILE A 186 9.36 13.12 25.82
CA ILE A 186 9.51 11.74 26.33
C ILE A 186 8.88 10.79 25.32
N PRO A 187 9.65 9.88 24.67
CA PRO A 187 9.09 8.90 23.75
C PRO A 187 8.02 8.04 24.42
N CYS A 188 6.90 7.84 23.74
CA CYS A 188 5.87 6.93 24.21
C CYS A 188 6.29 5.47 23.95
N THR A 189 6.38 4.66 25.00
CA THR A 189 6.72 3.24 24.92
C THR A 189 5.58 2.32 25.38
N LYS A 190 4.56 2.89 26.04
CA LYS A 190 3.42 2.15 26.59
C LYS A 190 2.23 3.06 26.81
N ILE A 191 1.04 2.56 26.50
CA ILE A 191 -0.24 3.19 26.87
C ILE A 191 -1.01 2.16 27.71
N ARG A 192 -1.57 2.58 28.85
CA ARG A 192 -2.13 1.70 29.89
C ARG A 192 -3.14 0.67 29.37
N SER A 193 -4.01 1.07 28.45
CA SER A 193 -5.12 0.23 27.95
C SER A 193 -4.89 -0.26 26.51
N TYR A 194 -3.66 -0.14 26.00
CA TYR A 194 -3.32 -0.52 24.64
C TYR A 194 -2.23 -1.59 24.63
N ASN A 195 -2.61 -2.80 24.23
CA ASN A 195 -1.70 -3.93 24.05
C ASN A 195 -1.58 -4.24 22.53
N PRO A 196 -0.59 -3.66 21.85
CA PRO A 196 -0.50 -3.74 20.39
C PRO A 196 -0.05 -5.11 19.86
N VAL A 197 0.64 -5.91 20.68
CA VAL A 197 1.15 -7.22 20.26
C VAL A 197 0.69 -8.26 21.29
N PRO A 198 -0.25 -9.15 20.91
CA PRO A 198 -0.68 -10.26 21.78
C PRO A 198 0.50 -11.19 22.11
N GLU A 199 0.43 -11.81 23.27
CA GLU A 199 1.36 -12.88 23.61
C GLU A 199 1.11 -14.12 22.76
N THR A 200 2.18 -14.80 22.41
CA THR A 200 2.13 -16.05 21.63
C THR A 200 2.08 -17.24 22.58
N GLU A 201 1.02 -18.03 22.49
CA GLU A 201 0.82 -19.20 23.34
C GLU A 201 1.60 -20.41 22.79
N GLU A 202 2.40 -21.06 23.65
CA GLU A 202 3.18 -22.25 23.27
C GLU A 202 2.28 -23.41 22.79
N ASN A 203 1.10 -23.55 23.38
CA ASN A 203 0.12 -24.56 23.00
C ASN A 203 -0.36 -24.39 21.56
N ASP A 204 -0.61 -23.15 21.13
CA ASP A 204 -1.06 -22.84 19.78
C ASP A 204 0.05 -23.10 18.75
N LEU A 205 1.29 -22.73 19.09
CA LEU A 205 2.46 -23.09 18.29
C LEU A 205 2.61 -24.60 18.13
N ALA A 206 2.44 -25.37 19.23
CA ALA A 206 2.54 -26.83 19.19
C ALA A 206 1.42 -27.47 18.35
N GLN A 207 0.19 -26.98 18.47
CA GLN A 207 -0.94 -27.43 17.67
C GLN A 207 -0.75 -27.11 16.18
N ALA A 208 -0.33 -25.88 15.85
CA ALA A 208 -0.02 -25.46 14.49
C ALA A 208 1.08 -26.36 13.88
N ALA A 209 2.19 -26.57 14.59
CA ALA A 209 3.27 -27.44 14.13
C ALA A 209 2.82 -28.87 13.89
N LYS A 210 1.93 -29.40 14.73
CA LYS A 210 1.34 -30.75 14.57
C LYS A 210 0.52 -30.84 13.28
N LEU A 211 -0.35 -29.86 13.00
CA LEU A 211 -1.16 -29.82 11.78
C LEU A 211 -0.27 -29.70 10.54
N ILE A 212 0.71 -28.78 10.55
CA ILE A 212 1.65 -28.58 9.44
C ILE A 212 2.43 -29.87 9.15
N ASN A 213 2.95 -30.52 10.18
CA ASN A 213 3.70 -31.76 10.03
C ASN A 213 2.84 -32.95 9.56
N ALA A 214 1.53 -32.91 9.72
CA ALA A 214 0.60 -33.96 9.30
C ALA A 214 0.02 -33.75 7.88
N ALA A 215 0.00 -32.54 7.38
CA ALA A 215 -0.64 -32.17 6.12
C ALA A 215 -0.04 -32.91 4.91
N LYS A 216 -0.92 -33.18 3.93
CA LYS A 216 -0.59 -33.88 2.67
C LYS A 216 -0.61 -32.91 1.47
N ASN A 217 -1.58 -32.02 1.44
CA ASN A 217 -1.78 -31.02 0.38
C ASN A 217 -1.95 -29.62 0.99
N PRO A 218 -0.95 -29.10 1.73
CA PRO A 218 -1.07 -27.79 2.37
C PRO A 218 -0.86 -26.63 1.39
N LEU A 219 -1.43 -25.47 1.72
CA LEU A 219 -1.22 -24.22 1.02
C LEU A 219 -0.98 -23.10 2.03
N ILE A 220 0.03 -22.28 1.79
CA ILE A 220 0.23 -21.01 2.48
C ILE A 220 -0.40 -19.90 1.64
N VAL A 221 -1.15 -19.01 2.29
CA VAL A 221 -1.56 -17.73 1.73
C VAL A 221 -1.01 -16.62 2.62
N TRP A 222 -0.16 -15.76 2.04
CA TRP A 222 0.42 -14.68 2.83
C TRP A 222 -0.07 -13.30 2.36
N GLY A 223 -0.09 -12.37 3.31
CA GLY A 223 -0.48 -10.99 3.09
C GLY A 223 0.61 -9.99 3.44
N GLN A 224 0.21 -8.73 3.48
CA GLN A 224 1.08 -7.61 3.78
C GLN A 224 1.69 -7.68 5.18
N GLY A 225 1.06 -8.42 6.12
CA GLY A 225 1.57 -8.58 7.49
C GLY A 225 2.97 -9.16 7.56
N VAL A 226 3.44 -9.92 6.55
CA VAL A 226 4.83 -10.37 6.44
C VAL A 226 5.76 -9.18 6.24
N ILE A 227 5.42 -8.25 5.33
CA ILE A 227 6.21 -7.05 5.01
C ILE A 227 6.15 -6.03 6.15
N LEU A 228 4.94 -5.76 6.68
CA LEU A 228 4.74 -4.82 7.80
C LEU A 228 5.41 -5.29 9.09
N GLY A 229 5.51 -6.60 9.28
CA GLY A 229 6.19 -7.23 10.40
C GLY A 229 7.70 -7.36 10.22
N GLU A 230 8.26 -6.93 9.08
CA GLU A 230 9.68 -7.12 8.72
C GLU A 230 10.12 -8.58 8.90
N ALA A 231 9.29 -9.51 8.42
CA ALA A 231 9.41 -10.96 8.67
C ALA A 231 9.80 -11.75 7.41
N GLU A 232 10.33 -11.08 6.39
CA GLU A 232 10.61 -11.69 5.09
C GLU A 232 11.61 -12.86 5.21
N ASP A 233 12.66 -12.70 5.99
CA ASP A 233 13.67 -13.76 6.20
C ASP A 233 13.09 -14.96 6.96
N GLU A 234 12.33 -14.71 8.03
CA GLU A 234 11.67 -15.77 8.80
C GLU A 234 10.58 -16.45 7.96
N PHE A 235 9.88 -15.71 7.12
CA PHE A 235 8.87 -16.26 6.23
C PHE A 235 9.50 -17.13 5.13
N ARG A 236 10.58 -16.69 4.50
CA ARG A 236 11.36 -17.49 3.57
C ARG A 236 11.83 -18.79 4.19
N ALA A 237 12.46 -18.72 5.37
CA ALA A 237 12.92 -19.90 6.09
C ALA A 237 11.77 -20.88 6.45
N PHE A 238 10.59 -20.33 6.75
CA PHE A 238 9.38 -21.12 7.02
C PHE A 238 8.89 -21.86 5.76
N VAL A 239 8.79 -21.15 4.63
CA VAL A 239 8.38 -21.72 3.33
C VAL A 239 9.36 -22.82 2.90
N GLU A 240 10.66 -22.53 2.92
CA GLU A 240 11.71 -23.48 2.51
C GLU A 240 11.73 -24.73 3.40
N LYS A 241 11.65 -24.57 4.71
CA LYS A 241 11.69 -25.71 5.65
C LYS A 241 10.43 -26.56 5.56
N SER A 242 9.26 -25.92 5.48
CA SER A 242 8.00 -26.64 5.38
C SER A 242 7.79 -27.28 4.00
N GLY A 243 8.39 -26.72 2.95
CA GLY A 243 8.26 -27.15 1.55
C GLY A 243 6.85 -26.93 0.97
N ILE A 244 6.04 -26.09 1.62
CA ILE A 244 4.63 -25.84 1.26
C ILE A 244 4.55 -24.82 0.12
N PRO A 245 3.77 -25.09 -0.96
CA PRO A 245 3.44 -24.09 -1.95
C PRO A 245 2.80 -22.86 -1.29
N ALA A 246 3.20 -21.67 -1.72
CA ALA A 246 2.78 -20.41 -1.11
C ALA A 246 2.26 -19.44 -2.17
N ALA A 247 1.12 -18.81 -1.89
CA ALA A 247 0.46 -17.83 -2.74
C ALA A 247 0.30 -16.50 -1.99
N TRP A 248 0.30 -15.38 -2.72
CA TRP A 248 0.17 -14.04 -2.11
C TRP A 248 -1.20 -13.41 -2.32
N THR A 249 -1.57 -12.53 -1.39
CA THR A 249 -2.60 -11.52 -1.61
C THR A 249 -1.99 -10.28 -2.27
N ILE A 250 -2.79 -9.43 -2.90
CA ILE A 250 -2.31 -8.27 -3.68
C ILE A 250 -1.31 -7.37 -2.92
N LEU A 251 -1.47 -7.19 -1.63
CA LEU A 251 -0.56 -6.41 -0.78
C LEU A 251 0.60 -7.24 -0.21
N GLY A 252 0.55 -8.56 -0.32
CA GLY A 252 1.60 -9.46 0.16
C GLY A 252 2.72 -9.70 -0.86
N VAL A 253 2.49 -9.39 -2.13
CA VAL A 253 3.48 -9.61 -3.19
C VAL A 253 4.81 -8.91 -2.86
N SER A 254 5.93 -9.48 -3.29
CA SER A 254 7.31 -9.08 -2.99
C SER A 254 7.88 -9.46 -1.63
N ALA A 255 7.13 -10.07 -0.72
CA ALA A 255 7.71 -10.57 0.54
C ALA A 255 8.77 -11.68 0.30
N ILE A 256 8.59 -12.49 -0.72
CA ILE A 256 9.62 -13.38 -1.31
C ILE A 256 9.66 -13.14 -2.81
N GLU A 257 10.76 -13.51 -3.46
CA GLU A 257 10.93 -13.30 -4.90
C GLU A 257 9.84 -14.01 -5.70
N THR A 258 9.38 -13.38 -6.77
CA THR A 258 8.39 -13.98 -7.68
C THR A 258 8.92 -15.25 -8.36
N SER A 259 10.24 -15.37 -8.51
CA SER A 259 10.92 -16.55 -9.08
C SER A 259 11.13 -17.70 -8.09
N HIS A 260 10.75 -17.56 -6.81
CA HIS A 260 10.96 -18.62 -5.81
C HIS A 260 10.20 -19.90 -6.18
N PRO A 261 10.82 -21.11 -6.13
CA PRO A 261 10.21 -22.35 -6.63
C PRO A 261 8.90 -22.78 -5.97
N LEU A 262 8.66 -22.32 -4.74
CA LEU A 262 7.43 -22.58 -3.99
C LEU A 262 6.41 -21.43 -4.08
N ASN A 263 6.73 -20.35 -4.79
CA ASN A 263 5.80 -19.28 -5.06
C ASN A 263 4.86 -19.74 -6.19
N VAL A 264 3.55 -19.82 -5.91
CA VAL A 264 2.53 -20.35 -6.83
C VAL A 264 1.52 -19.30 -7.29
N GLY A 265 1.85 -18.02 -7.15
CA GLY A 265 1.08 -16.93 -7.71
C GLY A 265 0.13 -16.23 -6.73
N MET A 266 -0.75 -15.40 -7.26
CA MET A 266 -1.69 -14.55 -6.54
C MET A 266 -3.02 -15.27 -6.31
N VAL A 267 -3.61 -15.13 -5.11
CA VAL A 267 -5.00 -15.51 -4.83
C VAL A 267 -5.93 -14.29 -4.93
N GLY A 268 -7.21 -14.58 -5.10
CA GLY A 268 -8.27 -13.57 -5.11
C GLY A 268 -8.91 -13.37 -6.48
N MET A 269 -9.81 -12.40 -6.59
CA MET A 269 -10.71 -12.19 -7.73
C MET A 269 -10.01 -12.21 -9.10
N HIS A 270 -8.86 -11.56 -9.22
CA HIS A 270 -8.02 -11.53 -10.42
C HIS A 270 -6.69 -12.26 -10.21
N GLY A 271 -6.65 -13.19 -9.25
CA GLY A 271 -5.48 -14.02 -8.99
C GLY A 271 -5.26 -15.10 -10.05
N ASN A 272 -4.21 -15.89 -9.85
CA ASN A 272 -3.87 -16.99 -10.72
C ASN A 272 -4.87 -18.15 -10.59
N TYR A 273 -5.00 -18.92 -11.66
CA TYR A 273 -5.95 -20.02 -11.76
C TYR A 273 -5.67 -21.13 -10.74
N ALA A 274 -4.42 -21.58 -10.68
CA ALA A 274 -4.01 -22.67 -9.81
C ALA A 274 -4.24 -22.41 -8.32
N PRO A 275 -3.72 -21.33 -7.69
CA PRO A 275 -3.87 -21.15 -6.26
C PRO A 275 -5.32 -20.88 -5.83
N ASN A 276 -6.14 -20.26 -6.66
CA ASN A 276 -7.57 -20.09 -6.37
C ASN A 276 -8.30 -21.44 -6.33
N LEU A 277 -8.16 -22.28 -7.36
CA LEU A 277 -8.79 -23.61 -7.37
C LEU A 277 -8.29 -24.47 -6.23
N LEU A 278 -6.96 -24.50 -6.01
CA LEU A 278 -6.33 -25.40 -5.05
C LEU A 278 -6.52 -24.96 -3.60
N THR A 279 -7.00 -23.74 -3.35
CA THR A 279 -7.51 -23.32 -2.04
C THR A 279 -8.68 -24.22 -1.60
N ASN A 280 -9.55 -24.62 -2.51
CA ASN A 280 -10.68 -25.52 -2.21
C ASN A 280 -10.33 -27.01 -2.37
N GLU A 281 -9.08 -27.36 -2.68
CA GLU A 281 -8.58 -28.75 -2.72
C GLU A 281 -7.55 -29.06 -1.60
N CYS A 282 -7.00 -28.03 -0.94
CA CYS A 282 -5.99 -28.23 0.11
C CYS A 282 -6.59 -28.88 1.36
N ASP A 283 -5.79 -29.63 2.12
CA ASP A 283 -6.18 -30.22 3.41
C ASP A 283 -5.78 -29.32 4.62
N LEU A 284 -4.91 -28.36 4.38
CA LEU A 284 -4.46 -27.37 5.37
C LEU A 284 -4.21 -26.03 4.67
N LEU A 285 -4.86 -24.99 5.14
CA LEU A 285 -4.65 -23.60 4.72
C LEU A 285 -3.94 -22.84 5.84
N LEU A 286 -2.78 -22.26 5.54
CA LEU A 286 -2.06 -21.38 6.44
C LEU A 286 -2.19 -19.94 5.98
N ALA A 287 -2.87 -19.13 6.74
CA ALA A 287 -2.98 -17.69 6.52
C ALA A 287 -1.90 -16.97 7.34
N VAL A 288 -1.00 -16.25 6.68
CA VAL A 288 0.14 -15.57 7.34
C VAL A 288 0.06 -14.06 7.09
N GLY A 289 -0.34 -13.32 8.12
CA GLY A 289 -0.46 -11.86 8.04
C GLY A 289 -1.42 -11.38 6.95
N MET A 290 -2.56 -12.05 6.78
CA MET A 290 -3.62 -11.73 5.85
C MET A 290 -4.99 -11.84 6.52
N ARG A 291 -5.97 -11.02 6.11
CA ARG A 291 -7.22 -10.81 6.86
C ARG A 291 -8.47 -11.51 6.29
N PHE A 292 -8.35 -12.40 5.33
CA PHE A 292 -9.48 -13.07 4.66
C PHE A 292 -10.55 -12.10 4.14
N ASP A 293 -10.14 -11.08 3.36
CA ASP A 293 -11.09 -10.16 2.75
C ASP A 293 -11.90 -10.80 1.61
N ASP A 294 -12.99 -10.15 1.22
CA ASP A 294 -13.93 -10.65 0.22
C ASP A 294 -13.33 -10.85 -1.17
N ARG A 295 -12.28 -10.11 -1.51
CA ARG A 295 -11.57 -10.26 -2.80
C ARG A 295 -10.77 -11.54 -2.85
N VAL A 296 -10.28 -12.02 -1.70
CA VAL A 296 -9.53 -13.28 -1.58
C VAL A 296 -10.47 -14.46 -1.39
N THR A 297 -11.51 -14.33 -0.57
CA THR A 297 -12.36 -15.45 -0.19
C THR A 297 -13.49 -15.74 -1.16
N GLY A 298 -13.99 -14.71 -1.86
CA GLY A 298 -15.24 -14.85 -2.61
C GLY A 298 -16.38 -15.31 -1.68
N ASP A 299 -17.15 -16.31 -2.11
CA ASP A 299 -18.24 -16.89 -1.32
C ASP A 299 -17.70 -17.65 -0.10
N LEU A 300 -17.90 -17.07 1.08
CA LEU A 300 -17.50 -17.64 2.36
C LEU A 300 -18.12 -18.99 2.66
N SER A 301 -19.28 -19.32 2.08
CA SER A 301 -19.95 -20.61 2.29
C SER A 301 -19.20 -21.79 1.64
N THR A 302 -18.34 -21.49 0.66
CA THR A 302 -17.59 -22.49 -0.11
C THR A 302 -16.07 -22.40 0.08
N TYR A 303 -15.56 -21.35 0.72
CA TYR A 303 -14.12 -21.09 0.83
C TYR A 303 -13.43 -22.05 1.81
N ALA A 304 -12.53 -22.89 1.30
CA ALA A 304 -11.64 -23.78 2.04
C ALA A 304 -12.34 -24.68 3.10
N LYS A 305 -13.61 -25.06 2.89
CA LYS A 305 -14.44 -25.82 3.88
C LYS A 305 -13.89 -27.21 4.21
N GLN A 306 -13.13 -27.81 3.32
CA GLN A 306 -12.49 -29.11 3.48
C GLN A 306 -11.16 -29.05 4.27
N ALA A 307 -10.56 -27.85 4.40
CA ALA A 307 -9.25 -27.65 5.01
C ALA A 307 -9.34 -27.38 6.52
N LYS A 308 -8.30 -27.76 7.25
CA LYS A 308 -7.97 -27.14 8.52
C LYS A 308 -7.32 -25.77 8.26
N ILE A 309 -7.58 -24.79 9.13
CA ILE A 309 -7.11 -23.42 8.93
C ILE A 309 -6.26 -22.98 10.12
N ILE A 310 -5.04 -22.53 9.84
CA ILE A 310 -4.14 -21.88 10.80
C ILE A 310 -4.00 -20.42 10.41
N HIS A 311 -4.18 -19.51 11.38
CA HIS A 311 -4.06 -18.06 11.17
C HIS A 311 -2.94 -17.48 12.03
N PHE A 312 -1.87 -17.00 11.41
CA PHE A 312 -0.81 -16.22 12.06
C PHE A 312 -1.18 -14.75 11.96
N GLU A 313 -1.57 -14.14 13.09
CA GLU A 313 -2.17 -12.80 13.08
C GLU A 313 -1.76 -11.99 14.32
N ILE A 314 -1.59 -10.68 14.13
CA ILE A 314 -1.29 -9.73 15.19
C ILE A 314 -2.55 -9.04 15.76
N ASP A 315 -3.60 -8.92 14.95
CA ASP A 315 -4.85 -8.25 15.30
C ASP A 315 -5.92 -9.27 15.74
N PRO A 316 -6.25 -9.35 17.04
CA PRO A 316 -7.27 -10.28 17.50
C PRO A 316 -8.65 -10.08 16.86
N ALA A 317 -8.93 -8.87 16.36
CA ALA A 317 -10.21 -8.57 15.71
C ALA A 317 -10.37 -9.23 14.33
N GLU A 318 -9.30 -9.68 13.70
CA GLU A 318 -9.36 -10.39 12.41
C GLU A 318 -9.56 -11.91 12.57
N VAL A 319 -9.31 -12.46 13.76
CA VAL A 319 -9.48 -13.90 14.02
C VAL A 319 -10.98 -14.25 14.08
N ASN A 320 -11.39 -15.27 13.32
CA ASN A 320 -12.78 -15.73 13.21
C ASN A 320 -13.78 -14.67 12.71
N LYS A 321 -13.30 -13.59 12.11
CA LYS A 321 -14.15 -12.52 11.60
C LYS A 321 -14.91 -12.93 10.34
N ASN A 322 -14.20 -13.45 9.34
CA ASN A 322 -14.76 -13.88 8.06
C ASN A 322 -14.68 -15.40 7.87
N VAL A 323 -13.58 -16.00 8.29
CA VAL A 323 -13.30 -17.44 8.18
C VAL A 323 -13.02 -17.98 9.58
N GLU A 324 -13.70 -19.04 9.98
CA GLU A 324 -13.44 -19.73 11.23
C GLU A 324 -12.13 -20.52 11.14
N VAL A 325 -11.26 -20.39 12.14
CA VAL A 325 -9.94 -20.99 12.14
C VAL A 325 -9.82 -22.11 13.20
N ASP A 326 -9.06 -23.17 12.91
CA ASP A 326 -8.81 -24.25 13.86
C ASP A 326 -7.74 -23.86 14.89
N VAL A 327 -6.74 -23.06 14.47
CA VAL A 327 -5.65 -22.58 15.35
C VAL A 327 -5.33 -21.14 14.99
N ALA A 328 -5.42 -20.24 15.96
CA ALA A 328 -4.96 -18.86 15.84
C ALA A 328 -3.60 -18.72 16.54
N VAL A 329 -2.54 -18.47 15.79
CA VAL A 329 -1.21 -18.21 16.35
C VAL A 329 -1.04 -16.70 16.47
N MET A 330 -1.35 -16.18 17.66
CA MET A 330 -1.33 -14.74 17.92
C MET A 330 0.10 -14.23 18.13
N GLY A 331 0.36 -12.99 17.67
CA GLY A 331 1.63 -12.30 17.85
C GLY A 331 2.20 -11.71 16.56
N SER A 332 3.39 -11.11 16.63
CA SER A 332 4.04 -10.63 15.42
C SER A 332 4.47 -11.80 14.55
N VAL A 333 4.23 -11.69 13.23
CA VAL A 333 4.58 -12.74 12.25
C VAL A 333 6.06 -13.14 12.38
N LYS A 334 6.95 -12.17 12.56
CA LYS A 334 8.38 -12.42 12.76
C LYS A 334 8.66 -13.33 13.96
N HIS A 335 8.04 -13.04 15.08
CA HIS A 335 8.23 -13.83 16.31
C HIS A 335 7.61 -15.24 16.18
N THR A 336 6.37 -15.31 15.72
CA THR A 336 5.63 -16.59 15.64
C THR A 336 6.25 -17.55 14.63
N LEU A 337 6.70 -17.07 13.47
CA LEU A 337 7.39 -17.89 12.48
C LEU A 337 8.74 -18.39 13.01
N LYS A 338 9.52 -17.52 13.65
CA LYS A 338 10.78 -17.93 14.29
C LYS A 338 10.57 -18.98 15.38
N ALA A 339 9.53 -18.82 16.20
CA ALA A 339 9.23 -19.73 17.30
C ALA A 339 8.73 -21.12 16.85
N ILE A 340 7.96 -21.20 15.75
CA ILE A 340 7.45 -22.47 15.24
C ILE A 340 8.49 -23.28 14.48
N LEU A 341 9.48 -22.64 13.85
CA LEU A 341 10.47 -23.28 12.99
C LEU A 341 11.15 -24.52 13.62
N PRO A 342 11.61 -24.52 14.89
CA PRO A 342 12.24 -25.70 15.49
C PRO A 342 11.34 -26.93 15.52
N ASN A 343 10.03 -26.74 15.58
CA ASN A 343 9.02 -27.80 15.70
C ASN A 343 8.57 -28.37 14.35
N LEU A 344 9.01 -27.77 13.23
CA LEU A 344 8.68 -28.22 11.88
C LEU A 344 9.65 -29.25 11.35
N LYS A 345 9.10 -30.25 10.67
CA LYS A 345 9.87 -31.22 9.87
C LYS A 345 10.16 -30.62 8.50
N THR A 346 11.35 -30.86 7.97
CA THR A 346 11.63 -30.57 6.56
C THR A 346 10.84 -31.53 5.68
N LYS A 347 10.04 -30.99 4.77
CA LYS A 347 9.16 -31.74 3.88
C LYS A 347 9.21 -31.20 2.45
N THR A 348 8.70 -31.99 1.53
CA THR A 348 8.43 -31.59 0.14
C THR A 348 7.11 -32.20 -0.31
N TYR A 349 6.45 -31.54 -1.25
CA TYR A 349 5.13 -31.97 -1.76
C TYR A 349 5.13 -32.05 -3.30
N PRO A 350 5.97 -32.92 -3.92
CA PRO A 350 6.17 -32.92 -5.36
C PRO A 350 4.90 -33.18 -6.17
N SER A 351 4.04 -34.10 -5.73
CA SER A 351 2.78 -34.39 -6.42
C SER A 351 1.80 -33.23 -6.30
N TRP A 352 1.78 -32.55 -5.14
CA TRP A 352 0.92 -31.38 -4.93
C TRP A 352 1.41 -30.18 -5.76
N LEU A 353 2.72 -29.92 -5.76
CA LEU A 353 3.32 -28.86 -6.59
C LEU A 353 3.14 -29.14 -8.10
N LYS A 354 3.15 -30.40 -8.50
CA LYS A 354 2.84 -30.78 -9.89
C LYS A 354 1.42 -30.35 -10.30
N ARG A 355 0.45 -30.48 -9.38
CA ARG A 355 -0.93 -30.07 -9.61
C ARG A 355 -1.05 -28.56 -9.89
N PHE A 356 -0.30 -27.70 -9.17
CA PHE A 356 -0.20 -26.27 -9.47
C PHE A 356 0.33 -26.06 -10.89
N LYS A 357 1.43 -26.69 -11.26
CA LYS A 357 2.05 -26.53 -12.60
C LYS A 357 1.13 -26.98 -13.74
N GLU A 358 0.32 -28.01 -13.54
CA GLU A 358 -0.66 -28.45 -14.53
C GLU A 358 -1.74 -27.39 -14.78
N LEU A 359 -2.21 -26.72 -13.74
CA LEU A 359 -3.19 -25.64 -13.83
C LEU A 359 -2.57 -24.35 -14.35
N ASP A 360 -1.33 -24.03 -13.96
CA ASP A 360 -0.57 -22.89 -14.49
C ASP A 360 -0.37 -23.00 -16.00
N ALA A 361 -0.11 -24.21 -16.52
CA ALA A 361 -0.01 -24.43 -17.96
C ALA A 361 -1.32 -24.12 -18.70
N ILE A 362 -2.46 -24.47 -18.12
CA ILE A 362 -3.78 -24.14 -18.69
C ILE A 362 -4.01 -22.62 -18.69
N GLU A 363 -3.66 -21.93 -17.61
CA GLU A 363 -3.76 -20.47 -17.54
C GLU A 363 -2.81 -19.81 -18.54
N PHE A 364 -1.58 -20.30 -18.64
CA PHE A 364 -0.60 -19.79 -19.58
C PHE A 364 -1.12 -19.83 -21.02
N ASP A 365 -1.59 -20.99 -21.47
CA ASP A 365 -2.08 -21.19 -22.82
C ASP A 365 -3.34 -20.37 -23.15
N LYS A 366 -4.22 -20.16 -22.16
CA LYS A 366 -5.52 -19.49 -22.37
C LYS A 366 -5.48 -17.98 -22.17
N VAL A 367 -4.60 -17.48 -21.30
CA VAL A 367 -4.63 -16.10 -20.83
C VAL A 367 -3.26 -15.43 -20.94
N ILE A 368 -2.22 -16.03 -20.35
CA ILE A 368 -0.97 -15.32 -20.11
C ILE A 368 -0.20 -15.08 -21.41
N ASP A 369 -0.10 -16.09 -22.28
CA ASP A 369 0.71 -15.99 -23.51
C ASP A 369 0.17 -14.89 -24.43
N ASP A 370 -1.13 -14.81 -24.65
CA ASP A 370 -1.76 -13.74 -25.46
C ASP A 370 -1.54 -12.34 -24.85
N GLU A 371 -1.40 -12.22 -23.52
CA GLU A 371 -1.23 -10.96 -22.82
C GLU A 371 0.23 -10.48 -22.86
N ILE A 372 1.21 -11.38 -22.70
CA ILE A 372 2.64 -11.02 -22.64
C ILE A 372 3.41 -11.24 -23.93
N ASN A 373 2.87 -12.02 -24.89
CA ASN A 373 3.44 -12.30 -26.22
C ASN A 373 2.37 -12.15 -27.31
N PRO A 374 1.64 -11.04 -27.38
CA PRO A 374 0.52 -10.92 -28.30
C PRO A 374 0.94 -11.03 -29.76
N THR A 375 0.16 -11.78 -30.54
CA THR A 375 0.34 -11.92 -32.00
C THR A 375 -0.57 -10.98 -32.79
N LYS A 376 -1.61 -10.41 -32.15
CA LYS A 376 -2.56 -9.47 -32.75
C LYS A 376 -1.95 -8.07 -32.86
N SER A 377 -2.49 -7.25 -33.76
CA SER A 377 -2.21 -5.81 -33.78
C SER A 377 -2.72 -5.17 -32.50
N GLY A 378 -2.13 -4.07 -32.09
CA GLY A 378 -2.45 -3.38 -30.82
C GLY A 378 -1.54 -3.83 -29.67
N LEU A 379 -1.42 -2.96 -28.69
CA LEU A 379 -0.58 -3.16 -27.52
C LEU A 379 -1.40 -3.72 -26.35
N THR A 380 -0.87 -4.69 -25.63
CA THR A 380 -1.47 -5.19 -24.38
C THR A 380 -0.78 -4.56 -23.18
N MET A 381 -1.50 -4.51 -22.05
CA MET A 381 -0.91 -4.01 -20.81
C MET A 381 0.20 -4.95 -20.30
N GLY A 382 0.04 -6.28 -20.49
CA GLY A 382 1.01 -7.27 -20.02
C GLY A 382 2.34 -7.23 -20.76
N GLU A 383 2.35 -6.98 -22.08
CA GLU A 383 3.62 -6.83 -22.80
C GLU A 383 4.41 -5.57 -22.39
N VAL A 384 3.70 -4.51 -21.96
CA VAL A 384 4.35 -3.32 -21.37
C VAL A 384 5.03 -3.68 -20.05
N ILE A 385 4.34 -4.38 -19.15
CA ILE A 385 4.92 -4.82 -17.86
C ILE A 385 6.10 -5.77 -18.10
N LYS A 386 5.98 -6.72 -19.03
CA LYS A 386 7.09 -7.59 -19.42
C LYS A 386 8.32 -6.79 -19.89
N THR A 387 8.10 -5.73 -20.66
CA THR A 387 9.19 -4.87 -21.13
C THR A 387 9.82 -4.07 -20.00
N ILE A 388 9.04 -3.63 -19.01
CA ILE A 388 9.54 -3.00 -17.79
C ILE A 388 10.39 -4.00 -16.98
N ASN A 389 9.93 -5.23 -16.80
CA ASN A 389 10.68 -6.29 -16.09
C ASN A 389 12.05 -6.54 -16.74
N ALA A 390 12.10 -6.63 -18.06
CA ALA A 390 13.35 -6.85 -18.81
C ALA A 390 14.39 -5.73 -18.57
N ASN A 391 13.94 -4.50 -18.32
CA ASN A 391 14.80 -3.36 -18.03
C ASN A 391 15.14 -3.21 -16.54
N SER A 392 14.21 -3.51 -15.63
CA SER A 392 14.38 -3.37 -14.19
C SER A 392 14.93 -4.61 -13.49
N LYS A 393 14.87 -5.77 -14.14
CA LYS A 393 15.28 -7.09 -13.58
C LYS A 393 14.59 -7.41 -12.23
N GLY A 394 13.37 -6.95 -12.05
CA GLY A 394 12.61 -7.12 -10.81
C GLY A 394 13.08 -6.25 -9.63
N GLU A 395 13.96 -5.29 -9.83
CA GLU A 395 14.48 -4.42 -8.76
C GLU A 395 13.66 -3.14 -8.57
N ALA A 396 12.82 -2.77 -9.56
CA ALA A 396 12.00 -1.57 -9.48
C ALA A 396 10.89 -1.69 -8.44
N ILE A 397 10.53 -0.56 -7.86
CA ILE A 397 9.29 -0.39 -7.11
C ILE A 397 8.19 -0.08 -8.10
N ILE A 398 7.19 -0.94 -8.20
CA ILE A 398 6.01 -0.74 -9.03
C ILE A 398 4.91 -0.13 -8.16
N VAL A 399 4.40 1.02 -8.60
CA VAL A 399 3.33 1.73 -7.90
C VAL A 399 2.11 1.80 -8.81
N THR A 400 0.97 1.32 -8.32
CA THR A 400 -0.28 1.36 -9.09
C THR A 400 -1.40 2.01 -8.29
N ASP A 401 -2.40 2.56 -8.97
CA ASP A 401 -3.68 2.83 -8.36
C ASP A 401 -4.68 1.70 -8.67
N VAL A 402 -5.89 1.98 -9.14
CA VAL A 402 -6.95 0.97 -9.24
C VAL A 402 -7.53 0.88 -10.64
N GLY A 403 -7.56 -0.34 -11.18
CA GLY A 403 -8.08 -0.62 -12.50
C GLY A 403 -7.47 -1.87 -13.12
N GLN A 404 -7.68 -2.06 -14.43
CA GLN A 404 -7.11 -3.19 -15.17
C GLN A 404 -5.58 -3.20 -15.09
N HIS A 405 -4.94 -2.03 -15.23
CA HIS A 405 -3.50 -1.86 -15.10
C HIS A 405 -2.94 -2.34 -13.76
N GLN A 406 -3.68 -2.15 -12.65
CA GLN A 406 -3.30 -2.66 -11.33
C GLN A 406 -3.24 -4.19 -11.33
N MET A 407 -4.30 -4.83 -11.81
CA MET A 407 -4.38 -6.29 -11.83
C MET A 407 -3.28 -6.89 -12.72
N ILE A 408 -3.07 -6.31 -13.88
CA ILE A 408 -2.01 -6.72 -14.83
C ILE A 408 -0.62 -6.51 -14.20
N ALA A 409 -0.35 -5.35 -13.62
CA ALA A 409 0.94 -5.08 -12.99
C ALA A 409 1.20 -6.02 -11.81
N CYS A 410 0.22 -6.20 -10.90
CA CYS A 410 0.38 -7.10 -9.75
C CYS A 410 0.61 -8.57 -10.16
N ARG A 411 0.10 -9.00 -11.31
CA ARG A 411 0.26 -10.38 -11.79
C ARG A 411 1.53 -10.62 -12.58
N TYR A 412 1.95 -9.64 -13.37
CA TYR A 412 3.04 -9.83 -14.36
C TYR A 412 4.32 -9.10 -13.99
N ALA A 413 4.32 -8.19 -13.00
CA ALA A 413 5.56 -7.61 -12.53
C ALA A 413 6.39 -8.66 -11.76
N GLU A 414 7.69 -8.65 -12.02
CA GLU A 414 8.65 -9.49 -11.32
C GLU A 414 9.28 -8.70 -10.17
N PHE A 415 9.44 -9.35 -9.02
CA PHE A 415 10.02 -8.75 -7.83
C PHE A 415 11.15 -9.62 -7.29
N SER A 416 12.33 -9.06 -7.17
CA SER A 416 13.53 -9.66 -6.58
C SER A 416 13.83 -9.14 -5.17
N GLN A 417 13.10 -8.09 -4.73
CA GLN A 417 13.28 -7.44 -3.45
C GLN A 417 11.92 -7.18 -2.78
N SER A 418 11.90 -7.18 -1.46
CA SER A 418 10.73 -6.78 -0.67
C SER A 418 10.40 -5.30 -0.82
N LYS A 419 9.19 -4.91 -0.43
CA LYS A 419 8.70 -3.51 -0.49
C LYS A 419 8.74 -2.93 -1.91
N SER A 420 8.48 -3.76 -2.91
CA SER A 420 8.55 -3.39 -4.33
C SER A 420 7.19 -3.23 -4.99
N ASN A 421 6.08 -3.57 -4.32
CA ASN A 421 4.73 -3.35 -4.82
C ASN A 421 3.97 -2.39 -3.90
N ILE A 422 3.51 -1.28 -4.44
CA ILE A 422 2.74 -0.26 -3.72
C ILE A 422 1.45 -0.01 -4.48
N THR A 423 0.34 -0.28 -3.82
CA THR A 423 -0.98 -0.12 -4.44
C THR A 423 -2.05 0.15 -3.38
N SER A 424 -3.16 0.76 -3.76
CA SER A 424 -4.36 0.84 -2.92
C SER A 424 -5.10 -0.48 -3.00
N GLY A 425 -4.90 -1.34 -2.01
CA GLY A 425 -5.42 -2.71 -2.04
C GLY A 425 -6.83 -2.86 -1.47
N GLY A 426 -7.09 -2.25 -0.34
CA GLY A 426 -8.34 -2.41 0.40
C GLY A 426 -9.43 -1.39 0.07
N LEU A 427 -9.09 -0.09 0.00
CA LEU A 427 -10.05 0.96 -0.34
C LEU A 427 -10.30 1.04 -1.85
N GLY A 428 -9.29 0.73 -2.65
CA GLY A 428 -9.41 0.80 -4.10
C GLY A 428 -9.40 2.23 -4.64
N THR A 429 -8.49 3.06 -4.16
CA THR A 429 -8.44 4.49 -4.44
C THR A 429 -7.80 4.78 -5.80
N MET A 430 -8.58 5.14 -6.80
CA MET A 430 -8.07 5.73 -8.04
C MET A 430 -7.39 7.07 -7.74
N GLY A 431 -6.29 7.38 -8.45
CA GLY A 431 -5.48 8.57 -8.21
C GLY A 431 -4.42 8.41 -7.11
N PHE A 432 -4.31 7.24 -6.48
CA PHE A 432 -3.29 6.92 -5.47
C PHE A 432 -1.88 6.93 -6.05
N ALA A 433 -1.69 6.36 -7.25
CA ALA A 433 -0.36 5.96 -7.73
C ALA A 433 0.63 7.12 -7.92
N LEU A 434 0.22 8.23 -8.55
CA LEU A 434 1.14 9.31 -8.87
C LEU A 434 1.77 9.94 -7.62
N PRO A 435 1.00 10.40 -6.62
CA PRO A 435 1.58 10.92 -5.38
C PRO A 435 2.27 9.83 -4.55
N ALA A 436 1.79 8.58 -4.54
CA ALA A 436 2.46 7.49 -3.83
C ALA A 436 3.82 7.15 -4.44
N ALA A 437 3.97 7.23 -5.77
CA ALA A 437 5.25 7.05 -6.45
C ALA A 437 6.26 8.15 -6.09
N LEU A 438 5.80 9.41 -6.00
CA LEU A 438 6.62 10.50 -5.46
C LEU A 438 7.13 10.15 -4.05
N GLY A 439 6.22 9.73 -3.16
CA GLY A 439 6.55 9.33 -1.80
C GLY A 439 7.52 8.15 -1.74
N ALA A 440 7.31 7.14 -2.56
CA ALA A 440 8.19 5.98 -2.68
C ALA A 440 9.60 6.36 -3.16
N LYS A 441 9.70 7.25 -4.16
CA LYS A 441 11.00 7.73 -4.65
C LYS A 441 11.76 8.52 -3.59
N MET A 442 11.06 9.30 -2.79
CA MET A 442 11.68 10.04 -1.68
C MET A 442 12.07 9.13 -0.50
N GLY A 443 11.33 8.04 -0.29
CA GLY A 443 11.62 7.06 0.76
C GLY A 443 12.72 6.05 0.41
N ALA A 444 12.95 5.82 -0.89
CA ALA A 444 13.98 4.92 -1.43
C ALA A 444 14.65 5.56 -2.66
N PRO A 445 15.43 6.63 -2.45
CA PRO A 445 15.97 7.46 -3.56
C PRO A 445 16.91 6.70 -4.49
N GLU A 446 17.53 5.63 -4.02
CA GLU A 446 18.46 4.77 -4.77
C GLU A 446 17.73 3.76 -5.67
N ARG A 447 16.44 3.53 -5.46
CA ARG A 447 15.65 2.56 -6.24
C ARG A 447 14.91 3.23 -7.40
N GLU A 448 14.76 2.50 -8.50
CA GLU A 448 13.85 2.92 -9.56
C GLU A 448 12.40 2.78 -9.10
N VAL A 449 11.60 3.80 -9.37
CA VAL A 449 10.16 3.81 -9.07
C VAL A 449 9.40 4.00 -10.37
N VAL A 450 8.54 3.04 -10.68
CA VAL A 450 7.69 3.04 -11.88
C VAL A 450 6.24 3.10 -11.45
N ALA A 451 5.58 4.21 -11.73
CA ALA A 451 4.14 4.37 -11.54
C ALA A 451 3.42 3.84 -12.79
N VAL A 452 2.67 2.75 -12.67
CA VAL A 452 1.84 2.19 -13.74
C VAL A 452 0.39 2.59 -13.47
N ILE A 453 -0.16 3.46 -14.30
CA ILE A 453 -1.41 4.15 -14.03
C ILE A 453 -2.33 4.06 -15.24
N GLY A 454 -3.64 3.90 -15.06
CA GLY A 454 -4.64 4.06 -16.11
C GLY A 454 -4.89 5.55 -16.42
N ASP A 455 -5.35 5.84 -17.63
CA ASP A 455 -5.67 7.18 -18.10
C ASP A 455 -6.69 7.92 -17.20
N GLY A 456 -7.68 7.20 -16.67
CA GLY A 456 -8.65 7.76 -15.71
C GLY A 456 -8.04 8.06 -14.35
N GLY A 457 -7.27 7.14 -13.78
CA GLY A 457 -6.62 7.32 -12.48
C GLY A 457 -5.58 8.42 -12.49
N PHE A 458 -4.81 8.53 -13.57
CA PHE A 458 -3.81 9.59 -13.73
C PHE A 458 -4.41 11.00 -13.63
N GLN A 459 -5.59 11.21 -14.22
CA GLN A 459 -6.24 12.53 -14.22
C GLN A 459 -6.74 12.97 -12.83
N MET A 460 -6.94 12.04 -11.88
CA MET A 460 -7.45 12.37 -10.55
C MET A 460 -6.45 13.11 -9.66
N ASN A 461 -5.15 12.94 -9.90
CA ASN A 461 -4.07 13.63 -9.17
C ASN A 461 -2.98 14.17 -10.11
N ILE A 462 -3.36 14.51 -11.33
CA ILE A 462 -2.45 15.01 -12.39
C ILE A 462 -1.63 16.23 -11.96
N GLN A 463 -2.18 17.08 -11.07
CA GLN A 463 -1.52 18.27 -10.54
C GLN A 463 -0.23 17.94 -9.77
N GLU A 464 -0.06 16.69 -9.29
CA GLU A 464 1.16 16.29 -8.60
C GLU A 464 2.39 16.16 -9.54
N LEU A 465 2.20 16.25 -10.85
CA LEU A 465 3.30 16.49 -11.79
C LEU A 465 4.07 17.77 -11.43
N GLY A 466 3.38 18.80 -10.92
CA GLY A 466 4.01 20.01 -10.40
C GLY A 466 4.86 19.75 -9.16
N THR A 467 4.47 18.83 -8.28
CA THR A 467 5.25 18.43 -7.12
C THR A 467 6.47 17.60 -7.54
N ILE A 468 6.29 16.65 -8.46
CA ILE A 468 7.38 15.84 -9.03
C ILE A 468 8.42 16.74 -9.70
N PHE A 469 7.98 17.70 -10.52
CA PHE A 469 8.86 18.66 -11.15
C PHE A 469 9.61 19.52 -10.13
N GLN A 470 8.93 20.06 -9.13
CA GLN A 470 9.55 20.91 -8.12
C GLN A 470 10.60 20.16 -7.27
N THR A 471 10.35 18.90 -6.96
CA THR A 471 11.25 18.06 -6.16
C THR A 471 12.31 17.34 -6.98
N GLN A 472 12.20 17.37 -8.32
CA GLN A 472 13.04 16.61 -9.26
C GLN A 472 13.08 15.09 -8.93
N ALA A 473 11.99 14.57 -8.37
CA ALA A 473 11.88 13.15 -8.05
C ALA A 473 11.84 12.33 -9.34
N ALA A 474 12.85 11.49 -9.58
CA ALA A 474 13.01 10.69 -10.79
C ALA A 474 12.02 9.51 -10.86
N VAL A 475 10.72 9.82 -10.84
CA VAL A 475 9.62 8.85 -11.02
C VAL A 475 9.43 8.55 -12.51
N LYS A 476 9.32 7.28 -12.87
CA LYS A 476 8.93 6.83 -14.20
C LYS A 476 7.42 6.64 -14.21
N ILE A 477 6.71 7.43 -15.00
CA ILE A 477 5.25 7.43 -15.07
C ILE A 477 4.85 6.73 -16.36
N VAL A 478 4.18 5.59 -16.26
CA VAL A 478 3.67 4.82 -17.39
C VAL A 478 2.15 4.90 -17.39
N ILE A 479 1.58 5.61 -18.35
CA ILE A 479 0.13 5.69 -18.54
C ILE A 479 -0.27 4.59 -19.54
N LEU A 480 -1.06 3.64 -19.07
CA LEU A 480 -1.70 2.63 -19.92
C LEU A 480 -3.06 3.18 -20.37
N ASN A 481 -3.04 3.84 -21.52
CA ASN A 481 -4.19 4.56 -22.06
C ASN A 481 -5.03 3.65 -22.95
N ASN A 482 -6.25 3.32 -22.50
CA ASN A 482 -7.24 2.56 -23.27
C ASN A 482 -8.52 3.35 -23.56
N ASP A 483 -8.54 4.66 -23.30
CA ASP A 483 -9.70 5.56 -23.45
C ASP A 483 -10.96 5.07 -22.71
N PHE A 484 -10.79 4.31 -21.60
CA PHE A 484 -11.89 3.82 -20.81
C PHE A 484 -11.56 3.78 -19.31
N LEU A 485 -12.58 3.87 -18.48
CA LEU A 485 -12.54 3.31 -17.13
C LEU A 485 -12.59 1.78 -17.24
N GLY A 486 -11.45 1.18 -17.60
CA GLY A 486 -11.36 -0.16 -18.17
C GLY A 486 -11.98 -1.26 -17.33
N MET A 487 -11.77 -1.26 -15.98
CA MET A 487 -12.37 -2.25 -15.10
C MET A 487 -13.90 -2.09 -15.02
N VAL A 488 -14.42 -0.85 -14.96
CA VAL A 488 -15.87 -0.59 -14.96
C VAL A 488 -16.49 -1.01 -16.29
N ARG A 489 -15.82 -0.69 -17.41
CA ARG A 489 -16.24 -1.16 -18.74
C ARG A 489 -16.29 -2.69 -18.81
N GLN A 490 -15.27 -3.39 -18.29
CA GLN A 490 -15.25 -4.86 -18.25
C GLN A 490 -16.46 -5.42 -17.52
N TRP A 491 -16.83 -4.85 -16.36
CA TRP A 491 -18.03 -5.24 -15.62
C TRP A 491 -19.31 -4.99 -16.42
N GLN A 492 -19.41 -3.84 -17.10
CA GLN A 492 -20.55 -3.53 -17.98
C GLN A 492 -20.64 -4.51 -19.16
N GLN A 493 -19.48 -4.91 -19.69
CA GLN A 493 -19.44 -5.92 -20.76
C GLN A 493 -19.93 -7.28 -20.31
N LEU A 494 -19.43 -7.76 -19.16
CA LEU A 494 -19.68 -9.14 -18.71
C LEU A 494 -21.04 -9.33 -18.02
N PHE A 495 -21.55 -8.28 -17.36
CA PHE A 495 -22.73 -8.41 -16.48
C PHE A 495 -23.89 -7.47 -16.82
N PHE A 496 -23.71 -6.52 -17.76
CA PHE A 496 -24.71 -5.51 -18.12
C PHE A 496 -24.92 -5.40 -19.64
N ASP A 497 -24.81 -6.51 -20.37
CA ASP A 497 -25.09 -6.61 -21.83
C ASP A 497 -24.38 -5.53 -22.67
N LYS A 498 -23.12 -5.19 -22.33
CA LYS A 498 -22.31 -4.16 -23.02
C LYS A 498 -22.94 -2.76 -23.01
N ARG A 499 -23.77 -2.46 -22.02
CA ARG A 499 -24.31 -1.10 -21.84
C ARG A 499 -23.24 -0.21 -21.19
N TYR A 500 -22.35 0.34 -22.00
CA TYR A 500 -21.25 1.20 -21.57
C TYR A 500 -21.75 2.60 -21.19
N ALA A 501 -22.10 2.78 -19.92
CA ALA A 501 -22.61 4.02 -19.39
C ALA A 501 -21.51 4.80 -18.68
N SER A 502 -21.12 5.97 -19.22
CA SER A 502 -20.18 6.91 -18.61
C SER A 502 -18.80 6.28 -18.31
N THR A 503 -18.31 5.41 -19.15
CA THR A 503 -17.00 4.72 -18.98
C THR A 503 -16.02 5.03 -20.09
N GLU A 504 -16.47 5.45 -21.27
CA GLU A 504 -15.60 5.93 -22.34
C GLU A 504 -15.05 7.32 -21.99
N MET A 505 -13.78 7.50 -22.23
CA MET A 505 -13.06 8.74 -21.94
C MET A 505 -12.54 9.39 -23.23
N VAL A 506 -12.67 10.72 -23.32
CA VAL A 506 -11.96 11.53 -24.31
C VAL A 506 -10.80 12.19 -23.58
N ASN A 507 -9.62 11.65 -23.76
CA ASN A 507 -8.44 12.06 -23.02
C ASN A 507 -7.79 13.32 -23.59
N PRO A 508 -7.17 14.15 -22.73
CA PRO A 508 -6.28 15.21 -23.18
C PRO A 508 -4.98 14.63 -23.76
N ASP A 509 -4.18 15.47 -24.37
CA ASP A 509 -2.82 15.08 -24.79
C ASP A 509 -1.87 15.03 -23.60
N PHE A 510 -1.66 13.85 -23.04
CA PHE A 510 -0.83 13.65 -21.83
C PHE A 510 0.64 14.03 -22.05
N VAL A 511 1.16 13.86 -23.26
CA VAL A 511 2.53 14.28 -23.61
C VAL A 511 2.65 15.80 -23.50
N LYS A 512 1.71 16.57 -24.08
CA LYS A 512 1.72 18.03 -23.95
C LYS A 512 1.51 18.51 -22.52
N ILE A 513 0.74 17.79 -21.72
CA ILE A 513 0.58 18.10 -20.30
C ILE A 513 1.92 17.91 -19.57
N ALA A 514 2.61 16.80 -19.78
CA ALA A 514 3.93 16.54 -19.21
C ALA A 514 4.96 17.60 -19.63
N GLU A 515 4.99 17.95 -20.91
CA GLU A 515 5.81 19.05 -21.45
C GLU A 515 5.51 20.38 -20.76
N GLY A 516 4.22 20.67 -20.50
CA GLY A 516 3.79 21.88 -19.75
C GLY A 516 4.30 21.92 -18.31
N TYR A 517 4.60 20.75 -17.71
CA TYR A 517 5.29 20.61 -16.42
C TYR A 517 6.80 20.41 -16.55
N PHE A 518 7.38 20.58 -17.75
CA PHE A 518 8.80 20.39 -18.03
C PHE A 518 9.30 18.97 -17.71
N ILE A 519 8.43 17.97 -17.89
CA ILE A 519 8.75 16.54 -17.74
C ILE A 519 8.94 15.94 -19.13
N ASP A 520 10.07 15.27 -19.33
CA ASP A 520 10.36 14.55 -20.56
C ASP A 520 9.29 13.46 -20.79
N SER A 521 8.82 13.33 -22.02
CA SER A 521 7.67 12.46 -22.29
C SER A 521 7.68 11.89 -23.70
N LYS A 522 7.00 10.74 -23.87
CA LYS A 522 6.82 10.08 -25.15
C LYS A 522 5.49 9.34 -25.21
N ARG A 523 4.89 9.27 -26.41
CA ARG A 523 3.73 8.41 -26.69
C ARG A 523 4.18 7.24 -27.54
N VAL A 524 3.68 6.04 -27.22
CA VAL A 524 3.87 4.80 -27.98
C VAL A 524 2.51 4.28 -28.44
N THR A 525 2.36 4.10 -29.75
CA THR A 525 1.17 3.54 -30.39
C THR A 525 1.47 2.22 -31.13
N GLU A 526 2.75 1.99 -31.44
CA GLU A 526 3.20 0.84 -32.22
C GLU A 526 4.16 -0.04 -31.42
N ARG A 527 3.96 -1.37 -31.48
CA ARG A 527 4.77 -2.35 -30.73
C ARG A 527 6.27 -2.24 -31.00
N VAL A 528 6.65 -1.92 -32.21
CA VAL A 528 8.06 -1.80 -32.62
C VAL A 528 8.80 -0.70 -31.84
N GLU A 529 8.09 0.32 -31.36
CA GLU A 529 8.67 1.45 -30.63
C GLU A 529 8.83 1.19 -29.13
N MET A 530 8.04 0.26 -28.57
CA MET A 530 7.85 0.10 -27.11
C MET A 530 9.17 -0.24 -26.40
N THR A 531 9.93 -1.21 -26.89
CA THR A 531 11.19 -1.62 -26.23
C THR A 531 12.18 -0.46 -26.13
N ALA A 532 12.31 0.33 -27.22
CA ALA A 532 13.21 1.49 -27.22
C ALA A 532 12.71 2.61 -26.30
N ALA A 533 11.39 2.87 -26.29
CA ALA A 533 10.78 3.91 -25.46
C ALA A 533 10.88 3.58 -23.95
N VAL A 534 10.62 2.34 -23.56
CA VAL A 534 10.80 1.89 -22.17
C VAL A 534 12.26 1.96 -21.76
N ALA A 535 13.20 1.54 -22.61
CA ALA A 535 14.63 1.63 -22.31
C ALA A 535 15.11 3.09 -22.19
N GLU A 536 14.58 4.01 -23.00
CA GLU A 536 14.83 5.45 -22.89
C GLU A 536 14.34 6.01 -21.55
N MET A 537 13.09 5.73 -21.20
CA MET A 537 12.49 6.12 -19.93
C MET A 537 13.31 5.60 -18.74
N MET A 538 13.66 4.31 -18.73
CA MET A 538 14.38 3.68 -17.61
C MET A 538 15.82 4.19 -17.44
N LYS A 539 16.44 4.73 -18.50
CA LYS A 539 17.78 5.33 -18.44
C LYS A 539 17.79 6.77 -17.96
N SER A 540 16.65 7.46 -17.96
CA SER A 540 16.56 8.84 -17.52
C SER A 540 16.85 8.93 -16.01
N ASP A 541 17.66 9.88 -15.59
CA ASP A 541 17.88 10.25 -14.19
C ASP A 541 16.89 11.31 -13.67
N LYS A 542 15.90 11.66 -14.48
CA LYS A 542 14.85 12.65 -14.23
C LYS A 542 13.45 11.99 -14.25
N PRO A 543 12.42 12.71 -13.80
CA PRO A 543 11.04 12.26 -14.03
C PRO A 543 10.80 12.11 -15.55
N TYR A 544 10.05 11.08 -15.90
CA TYR A 544 9.73 10.76 -17.30
C TYR A 544 8.31 10.21 -17.40
N LEU A 545 7.55 10.68 -18.40
CA LEU A 545 6.19 10.18 -18.67
C LEU A 545 6.17 9.42 -20.00
N LEU A 546 5.77 8.15 -19.94
CA LEU A 546 5.55 7.30 -21.10
C LEU A 546 4.05 6.98 -21.21
N GLU A 547 3.38 7.52 -22.23
CA GLU A 547 2.02 7.12 -22.57
C GLU A 547 2.07 5.95 -23.56
N VAL A 548 1.42 4.84 -23.21
CA VAL A 548 1.27 3.68 -24.08
C VAL A 548 -0.21 3.50 -24.40
N CYS A 549 -0.57 3.67 -25.68
CA CYS A 549 -1.93 3.45 -26.16
C CYS A 549 -2.17 1.95 -26.31
N VAL A 550 -2.95 1.37 -25.41
CA VAL A 550 -3.24 -0.07 -25.36
C VAL A 550 -4.64 -0.38 -25.89
N GLU A 551 -4.89 -1.66 -26.16
CA GLU A 551 -6.20 -2.13 -26.65
C GLU A 551 -7.36 -1.69 -25.73
N LYS A 552 -8.40 -1.15 -26.35
CA LYS A 552 -9.54 -0.52 -25.65
C LYS A 552 -10.42 -1.51 -24.89
N GLU A 553 -10.72 -2.64 -25.50
CA GLU A 553 -11.71 -3.61 -24.99
C GLU A 553 -11.09 -4.89 -24.43
N ASN A 554 -9.79 -4.88 -24.17
CA ASN A 554 -9.15 -6.03 -23.54
C ASN A 554 -9.68 -6.23 -22.11
N ASN A 555 -9.92 -7.48 -21.72
CA ASN A 555 -10.41 -7.85 -20.39
C ASN A 555 -9.31 -8.53 -19.58
N VAL A 556 -9.32 -8.30 -18.28
CA VAL A 556 -8.40 -8.96 -17.36
C VAL A 556 -8.99 -10.30 -16.91
N PHE A 557 -8.31 -11.36 -17.28
CA PHE A 557 -8.56 -12.72 -16.81
C PHE A 557 -7.28 -13.28 -16.16
N PRO A 558 -7.37 -14.32 -15.31
CA PRO A 558 -8.61 -14.94 -14.77
C PRO A 558 -9.45 -13.97 -13.95
N MET A 559 -10.72 -14.33 -13.77
CA MET A 559 -11.64 -13.54 -12.97
C MET A 559 -12.62 -14.44 -12.20
N ILE A 560 -12.80 -14.16 -10.91
CA ILE A 560 -13.88 -14.74 -10.11
C ILE A 560 -15.03 -13.72 -10.08
N PRO A 561 -16.25 -14.06 -10.53
CA PRO A 561 -17.39 -13.16 -10.41
C PRO A 561 -17.66 -12.78 -8.95
N SER A 562 -18.11 -11.55 -8.70
CA SER A 562 -18.37 -11.09 -7.32
C SER A 562 -19.36 -11.99 -6.61
N GLY A 563 -19.02 -12.46 -5.40
CA GLY A 563 -19.84 -13.36 -4.60
C GLY A 563 -19.84 -14.83 -5.07
N ALA A 564 -19.06 -15.17 -6.10
CA ALA A 564 -18.90 -16.56 -6.53
C ALA A 564 -17.79 -17.27 -5.71
N SER A 565 -17.76 -18.61 -5.78
CA SER A 565 -16.69 -19.42 -5.21
C SER A 565 -15.35 -19.15 -5.91
N VAL A 566 -14.25 -19.28 -5.18
CA VAL A 566 -12.89 -19.26 -5.78
C VAL A 566 -12.70 -20.39 -6.82
N SER A 567 -13.53 -21.43 -6.76
CA SER A 567 -13.54 -22.51 -7.75
C SER A 567 -14.27 -22.14 -9.05
N ASP A 568 -15.04 -21.03 -9.07
CA ASP A 568 -15.76 -20.56 -10.26
C ASP A 568 -14.91 -19.57 -11.09
N ILE A 569 -13.61 -19.59 -10.90
CA ILE A 569 -12.67 -18.73 -11.61
C ILE A 569 -12.71 -19.00 -13.12
N ARG A 570 -12.86 -17.93 -13.90
CA ARG A 570 -13.01 -17.96 -15.36
C ARG A 570 -11.71 -17.54 -16.05
N LEU A 571 -11.43 -18.15 -17.18
CA LEU A 571 -10.28 -17.83 -18.04
C LEU A 571 -10.69 -17.05 -19.31
N GLU A 572 -11.99 -16.85 -19.52
CA GLU A 572 -12.60 -16.18 -20.67
C GLU A 572 -13.96 -15.57 -20.34
#